data_4aff1bad5a9aec67fa40cbc5c851d0bf
#
_entry.id   4aff1bad5a9aec67fa40cbc5c851d0bf
#
_cell.length_a   1.000
_cell.length_b   1.000
_cell.length_c   1.000
_cell.angle_alpha   90.00
_cell.angle_beta   90.00
_cell.angle_gamma   90.00
#
_symmetry.space_group_name_H-M   'P 1'
#
loop_
_entity.id
_entity.type
_entity.pdbx_description
1 polymer ?
#
loop_
_entity_poly.entity_id
_entity_poly.type
_entity_poly.pdbx_seq_one_letter_code
_entity_poly.pdbx_strand_id
1 'polypeptide(L)'
;NEWWGLLVDGFKPPVFQMPYTHKYYVPFFENYGFRDYFKQYIYRTRLVEESLSKVVVWKSERLLKNEDYRIISYREMTPRQAKDSFLTIYNKAWNLNVHGVGGMDKEQVEVLFKTLKPVLDPDLLYFAYYKGEPIGFFIMIPELNYIVKHVNGKISGLGILKFLYYRHIKRGRVALGLIFGVAS
;
A
#
# COMPACT_ATOMS: atom_id res chain seq x y z
N ASN A 1 -16.46 -1.48 -6.53
CA ASN A 1 -16.61 -2.84 -6.01
C ASN A 1 -15.68 -3.01 -4.81
N GLU A 2 -16.25 -3.04 -3.61
CA GLU A 2 -15.48 -3.16 -2.36
C GLU A 2 -15.11 -4.62 -2.01
N TRP A 3 -15.57 -5.59 -2.83
CA TRP A 3 -15.39 -7.01 -2.58
C TRP A 3 -14.40 -7.62 -3.57
N TRP A 4 -13.34 -8.19 -3.04
CA TRP A 4 -12.23 -8.77 -3.80
C TRP A 4 -12.35 -10.28 -4.05
N GLY A 5 -13.54 -10.84 -3.82
CA GLY A 5 -13.76 -12.26 -3.99
C GLY A 5 -13.65 -13.06 -2.70
N LEU A 6 -13.45 -14.36 -2.85
CA LEU A 6 -13.48 -15.35 -1.77
C LEU A 6 -12.06 -15.70 -1.32
N LEU A 7 -11.84 -15.78 0.00
CA LEU A 7 -10.60 -16.32 0.54
C LEU A 7 -10.60 -17.83 0.36
N VAL A 8 -9.66 -18.34 -0.43
CA VAL A 8 -9.60 -19.76 -0.78
C VAL A 8 -8.39 -20.48 -0.17
N ASP A 9 -7.36 -19.74 0.21
CA ASP A 9 -6.13 -20.31 0.77
C ASP A 9 -5.50 -19.40 1.83
N GLY A 10 -4.59 -19.97 2.64
CA GLY A 10 -3.82 -19.28 3.66
C GLY A 10 -4.54 -19.07 4.98
N PHE A 11 -5.79 -18.68 5.01
CA PHE A 11 -6.66 -18.44 6.20
C PHE A 11 -5.96 -17.88 7.43
N LYS A 12 -4.98 -17.00 7.20
CA LYS A 12 -4.28 -16.26 8.26
C LYS A 12 -5.08 -14.99 8.60
N PRO A 13 -4.86 -14.39 9.78
CA PRO A 13 -5.48 -13.12 10.10
C PRO A 13 -5.29 -12.11 8.99
N PRO A 14 -6.38 -11.51 8.47
CA PRO A 14 -6.31 -10.60 7.35
C PRO A 14 -5.63 -9.30 7.75
N VAL A 15 -5.06 -8.59 6.78
CA VAL A 15 -4.67 -7.20 6.96
C VAL A 15 -5.90 -6.30 6.90
N PHE A 16 -5.76 -5.07 7.36
CA PHE A 16 -6.88 -4.12 7.43
C PHE A 16 -7.62 -3.97 6.09
N GLN A 17 -8.94 -4.00 6.14
CA GLN A 17 -9.86 -3.95 4.99
C GLN A 17 -9.79 -5.12 4.00
N MET A 18 -9.00 -6.15 4.27
CA MET A 18 -9.07 -7.34 3.43
C MET A 18 -10.21 -8.26 3.86
N PRO A 19 -10.98 -8.81 2.92
CA PRO A 19 -12.06 -9.72 3.25
C PRO A 19 -11.53 -11.00 3.88
N TYR A 20 -12.26 -11.49 4.87
CA TYR A 20 -12.02 -12.81 5.47
C TYR A 20 -13.32 -13.61 5.39
N THR A 21 -13.28 -14.69 4.61
CA THR A 21 -14.41 -15.60 4.46
C THR A 21 -14.06 -16.96 5.07
N HIS A 22 -15.04 -17.64 5.63
CA HIS A 22 -14.81 -18.97 6.20
C HIS A 22 -14.64 -20.01 5.10
N LYS A 23 -13.88 -21.08 5.41
CA LYS A 23 -13.57 -22.16 4.45
C LYS A 23 -14.79 -22.81 3.82
N TYR A 24 -15.90 -22.90 4.58
CA TYR A 24 -17.11 -23.53 4.09
C TYR A 24 -17.82 -22.76 2.95
N TYR A 25 -17.46 -21.51 2.69
CA TYR A 25 -18.00 -20.79 1.54
C TYR A 25 -17.45 -21.31 0.21
N VAL A 26 -16.23 -21.83 0.18
CA VAL A 26 -15.61 -22.33 -1.05
C VAL A 26 -16.48 -23.42 -1.71
N PRO A 27 -16.81 -24.54 -1.00
CA PRO A 27 -17.65 -25.57 -1.60
C PRO A 27 -19.07 -25.10 -1.92
N PHE A 28 -19.59 -24.09 -1.24
CA PHE A 28 -20.91 -23.54 -1.60
C PHE A 28 -20.89 -22.88 -2.99
N PHE A 29 -19.87 -22.09 -3.28
CA PHE A 29 -19.72 -21.46 -4.58
C PHE A 29 -19.44 -22.51 -5.68
N GLU A 30 -18.55 -23.48 -5.40
CA GLU A 30 -18.21 -24.54 -6.34
C GLU A 30 -19.43 -25.41 -6.67
N ASN A 31 -20.24 -25.81 -5.68
CA ASN A 31 -21.44 -26.59 -5.83
C ASN A 31 -22.53 -25.83 -6.61
N TYR A 32 -22.55 -24.51 -6.50
CA TYR A 32 -23.47 -23.66 -7.29
C TYR A 32 -23.02 -23.47 -8.74
N GLY A 33 -21.80 -23.93 -9.09
CA GLY A 33 -21.27 -23.88 -10.45
C GLY A 33 -20.22 -22.80 -10.72
N PHE A 34 -19.84 -22.01 -9.71
CA PHE A 34 -18.75 -21.05 -9.87
C PHE A 34 -17.43 -21.76 -10.04
N ARG A 35 -16.50 -21.09 -10.74
CA ARG A 35 -15.12 -21.54 -10.96
C ARG A 35 -14.17 -20.39 -10.72
N ASP A 36 -12.91 -20.71 -10.38
CA ASP A 36 -11.85 -19.71 -10.26
C ASP A 36 -11.73 -18.97 -11.61
N TYR A 37 -11.92 -17.66 -11.56
CA TYR A 37 -11.69 -16.79 -12.70
C TYR A 37 -10.30 -16.13 -12.61
N PHE A 38 -9.95 -15.64 -11.43
CA PHE A 38 -8.71 -14.93 -11.17
C PHE A 38 -8.23 -15.19 -9.74
N LYS A 39 -6.93 -15.43 -9.56
CA LYS A 39 -6.31 -15.60 -8.24
C LYS A 39 -5.52 -14.35 -7.88
N GLN A 40 -5.89 -13.74 -6.78
CA GLN A 40 -5.17 -12.62 -6.21
C GLN A 40 -4.34 -13.08 -5.01
N TYR A 41 -3.06 -12.72 -4.99
CA TYR A 41 -2.15 -13.13 -3.94
C TYR A 41 -1.80 -11.97 -3.02
N ILE A 42 -1.76 -12.26 -1.71
CA ILE A 42 -1.22 -11.35 -0.69
C ILE A 42 0.12 -11.92 -0.24
N TYR A 43 1.18 -11.16 -0.48
CA TYR A 43 2.52 -11.56 -0.09
C TYR A 43 2.89 -10.93 1.25
N ARG A 44 3.56 -11.70 2.11
CA ARG A 44 4.14 -11.22 3.36
C ARG A 44 5.61 -11.58 3.40
N THR A 45 6.46 -10.58 3.65
CA THR A 45 7.89 -10.79 3.84
C THR A 45 8.37 -10.09 5.11
N ARG A 46 9.50 -10.53 5.63
CA ARG A 46 10.25 -9.79 6.64
C ARG A 46 11.20 -8.83 5.93
N LEU A 47 11.29 -7.58 6.42
CA LEU A 47 12.26 -6.62 5.91
C LEU A 47 13.58 -6.78 6.69
N VAL A 48 14.22 -7.91 6.51
CA VAL A 48 15.55 -8.23 7.03
C VAL A 48 16.45 -8.60 5.84
N GLU A 49 17.73 -8.34 5.97
CA GLU A 49 18.69 -8.47 4.87
C GLU A 49 18.69 -9.89 4.27
N GLU A 50 18.57 -10.91 5.14
CA GLU A 50 18.53 -12.32 4.74
C GLU A 50 17.29 -12.68 3.91
N SER A 51 16.22 -11.88 3.97
CA SER A 51 15.00 -12.09 3.17
C SER A 51 15.09 -11.50 1.78
N LEU A 52 16.09 -10.67 1.52
CA LEU A 52 16.24 -10.00 0.23
C LEU A 52 17.01 -10.90 -0.73
N SER A 53 16.51 -11.01 -1.95
CA SER A 53 17.24 -11.67 -3.02
C SER A 53 18.55 -10.94 -3.30
N LYS A 54 19.66 -11.67 -3.42
CA LYS A 54 20.97 -11.10 -3.78
C LYS A 54 20.92 -10.26 -5.05
N VAL A 55 20.06 -10.62 -5.99
CA VAL A 55 19.85 -9.87 -7.24
C VAL A 55 19.21 -8.52 -6.95
N VAL A 56 18.24 -8.47 -6.03
CA VAL A 56 17.57 -7.21 -5.65
C VAL A 56 18.57 -6.29 -4.93
N VAL A 57 19.33 -6.82 -3.98
CA VAL A 57 20.37 -6.06 -3.26
C VAL A 57 21.38 -5.49 -4.26
N TRP A 58 21.96 -6.32 -5.13
CA TRP A 58 22.92 -5.89 -6.14
C TRP A 58 22.35 -4.80 -7.08
N LYS A 59 21.11 -4.97 -7.55
CA LYS A 59 20.45 -3.96 -8.40
C LYS A 59 20.23 -2.65 -7.66
N SER A 60 19.79 -2.70 -6.41
CA SER A 60 19.55 -1.49 -5.59
C SER A 60 20.85 -0.74 -5.33
N GLU A 61 21.94 -1.44 -4.97
CA GLU A 61 23.25 -0.83 -4.77
C GLU A 61 23.78 -0.17 -6.05
N ARG A 62 23.58 -0.82 -7.20
CA ARG A 62 23.98 -0.27 -8.50
C ARG A 62 23.19 1.01 -8.83
N LEU A 63 21.88 1.02 -8.57
CA LEU A 63 21.04 2.20 -8.80
C LEU A 63 21.44 3.36 -7.88
N LEU A 64 21.70 3.07 -6.59
CA LEU A 64 22.09 4.08 -5.61
C LEU A 64 23.49 4.69 -5.87
N LYS A 65 24.37 4.01 -6.63
CA LYS A 65 25.66 4.55 -7.06
C LYS A 65 25.54 5.54 -8.23
N ASN A 66 24.40 5.56 -8.93
CA ASN A 66 24.17 6.49 -10.03
C ASN A 66 23.48 7.75 -9.47
N GLU A 67 24.18 8.88 -9.50
CA GLU A 67 23.72 10.17 -8.99
C GLU A 67 22.48 10.71 -9.70
N ASP A 68 22.16 10.21 -10.90
CA ASP A 68 20.93 10.54 -11.61
C ASP A 68 19.68 10.02 -10.90
N TYR A 69 19.81 8.95 -10.08
CA TYR A 69 18.70 8.38 -9.33
C TYR A 69 18.66 8.92 -7.90
N ARG A 70 17.48 9.30 -7.46
CA ARG A 70 17.24 9.71 -6.07
C ARG A 70 15.99 9.03 -5.55
N ILE A 71 16.07 8.52 -4.31
CA ILE A 71 14.91 8.04 -3.55
C ILE A 71 14.68 9.05 -2.42
N ILE A 72 13.49 9.64 -2.40
CA ILE A 72 13.12 10.70 -1.47
C ILE A 72 11.94 10.22 -0.63
N SER A 73 12.04 10.34 0.68
CA SER A 73 10.96 10.08 1.61
C SER A 73 9.95 11.23 1.57
N TYR A 74 8.67 10.95 1.79
CA TYR A 74 7.64 11.98 1.94
C TYR A 74 7.97 12.98 3.05
N ARG A 75 8.76 12.59 4.05
CA ARG A 75 9.24 13.47 5.12
C ARG A 75 10.10 14.63 4.59
N GLU A 76 10.79 14.41 3.48
CA GLU A 76 11.70 15.37 2.83
C GLU A 76 11.00 16.24 1.78
N MET A 77 9.70 16.00 1.55
CA MET A 77 8.91 16.64 0.51
C MET A 77 7.85 17.57 1.12
N THR A 78 7.50 18.60 0.37
CA THR A 78 6.26 19.32 0.65
C THR A 78 5.05 18.49 0.21
N PRO A 79 3.89 18.63 0.89
CA PRO A 79 2.68 17.92 0.47
C PRO A 79 2.29 18.16 -1.00
N ARG A 80 2.57 19.35 -1.51
CA ARG A 80 2.33 19.70 -2.93
C ARG A 80 3.23 18.88 -3.86
N GLN A 81 4.53 18.87 -3.59
CA GLN A 81 5.49 18.09 -4.40
C GLN A 81 5.12 16.61 -4.44
N ALA A 82 4.76 16.02 -3.30
CA ALA A 82 4.36 14.62 -3.23
C ALA A 82 3.11 14.31 -4.08
N LYS A 83 2.09 15.19 -4.02
CA LYS A 83 0.87 15.03 -4.81
C LYS A 83 1.12 15.20 -6.31
N ASP A 84 1.91 16.21 -6.71
CA ASP A 84 2.25 16.45 -8.11
C ASP A 84 3.08 15.29 -8.68
N SER A 85 4.04 14.77 -7.91
CA SER A 85 4.83 13.59 -8.29
C SER A 85 3.97 12.33 -8.39
N PHE A 86 3.08 12.11 -7.41
CA PHE A 86 2.15 10.99 -7.43
C PHE A 86 1.27 11.03 -8.68
N LEU A 87 0.66 12.18 -8.97
CA LEU A 87 -0.21 12.38 -10.13
C LEU A 87 0.54 12.09 -11.45
N THR A 88 1.76 12.62 -11.57
CA THR A 88 2.60 12.43 -12.76
C THR A 88 2.92 10.96 -12.98
N ILE A 89 3.39 10.26 -11.95
CA ILE A 89 3.74 8.85 -12.05
C ILE A 89 2.50 7.99 -12.27
N TYR A 90 1.42 8.25 -11.51
CA TYR A 90 0.18 7.49 -11.63
C TYR A 90 -0.35 7.53 -13.06
N ASN A 91 -0.46 8.71 -13.65
CA ASN A 91 -0.98 8.86 -15.00
C ASN A 91 -0.07 8.26 -16.08
N LYS A 92 1.25 8.22 -15.85
CA LYS A 92 2.18 7.50 -16.75
C LYS A 92 2.07 5.99 -16.59
N ALA A 93 1.96 5.49 -15.36
CA ALA A 93 1.93 4.05 -15.06
C ALA A 93 0.58 3.39 -15.41
N TRP A 94 -0.54 4.12 -15.26
CA TRP A 94 -1.90 3.63 -15.52
C TRP A 94 -2.58 4.37 -16.66
N ASN A 95 -1.86 4.60 -17.76
CA ASN A 95 -2.46 5.22 -18.95
C ASN A 95 -3.60 4.34 -19.49
N LEU A 96 -4.73 4.97 -19.78
CA LEU A 96 -5.99 4.39 -20.25
C LEU A 96 -5.87 3.33 -21.35
N ASN A 97 -4.89 3.50 -22.24
CA ASN A 97 -4.73 2.64 -23.41
C ASN A 97 -4.16 1.26 -23.10
N VAL A 98 -3.57 1.04 -21.91
CA VAL A 98 -2.88 -0.21 -21.56
C VAL A 98 -3.65 -1.03 -20.53
N HIS A 99 -4.35 -0.41 -19.57
CA HIS A 99 -4.95 -1.12 -18.45
C HIS A 99 -6.45 -0.88 -18.23
N GLY A 100 -7.10 -0.07 -19.06
CA GLY A 100 -8.55 0.22 -18.92
C GLY A 100 -8.90 1.02 -17.66
N VAL A 101 -7.92 1.47 -16.89
CA VAL A 101 -8.08 2.30 -15.69
C VAL A 101 -7.87 3.75 -16.08
N GLY A 102 -8.83 4.62 -15.78
CA GLY A 102 -8.72 6.05 -16.04
C GLY A 102 -7.56 6.68 -15.26
N GLY A 103 -6.93 7.71 -15.85
CA GLY A 103 -6.00 8.57 -15.12
C GLY A 103 -6.68 9.26 -13.95
N MET A 104 -5.91 9.80 -13.04
CA MET A 104 -6.39 10.68 -11.98
C MET A 104 -6.25 12.15 -12.37
N ASP A 105 -7.14 12.99 -11.86
CA ASP A 105 -6.98 14.44 -11.84
C ASP A 105 -6.46 14.95 -10.49
N LYS A 106 -6.20 16.25 -10.41
CA LYS A 106 -5.67 16.89 -9.20
C LYS A 106 -6.64 16.79 -8.02
N GLU A 107 -7.93 16.89 -8.27
CA GLU A 107 -8.96 16.87 -7.23
C GLU A 107 -9.05 15.48 -6.60
N GLN A 108 -9.01 14.44 -7.41
CA GLN A 108 -8.99 13.04 -6.96
C GLN A 108 -7.75 12.75 -6.10
N VAL A 109 -6.58 13.27 -6.49
CA VAL A 109 -5.35 13.14 -5.69
C VAL A 109 -5.47 13.89 -4.36
N GLU A 110 -6.06 15.09 -4.35
CA GLU A 110 -6.31 15.83 -3.11
C GLU A 110 -7.21 15.03 -2.15
N VAL A 111 -8.31 14.46 -2.67
CA VAL A 111 -9.22 13.62 -1.89
C VAL A 111 -8.49 12.38 -1.36
N LEU A 112 -7.69 11.71 -2.19
CA LEU A 112 -6.91 10.53 -1.80
C LEU A 112 -5.97 10.85 -0.63
N PHE A 113 -5.13 11.88 -0.76
CA PHE A 113 -4.17 12.26 0.29
C PHE A 113 -4.88 12.75 1.56
N LYS A 114 -6.01 13.45 1.43
CA LYS A 114 -6.83 13.85 2.57
C LYS A 114 -7.39 12.63 3.31
N THR A 115 -7.87 11.64 2.58
CA THR A 115 -8.41 10.39 3.14
C THR A 115 -7.31 9.56 3.81
N LEU A 116 -6.13 9.50 3.23
CA LEU A 116 -4.99 8.77 3.79
C LEU A 116 -4.34 9.49 4.98
N LYS A 117 -4.46 10.81 5.07
CA LYS A 117 -3.79 11.62 6.11
C LYS A 117 -3.90 11.06 7.53
N PRO A 118 -5.06 10.57 8.02
CA PRO A 118 -5.18 10.04 9.38
C PRO A 118 -4.32 8.81 9.64
N VAL A 119 -3.99 8.04 8.61
CA VAL A 119 -3.27 6.76 8.73
C VAL A 119 -1.88 6.77 8.07
N LEU A 120 -1.59 7.82 7.31
CA LEU A 120 -0.35 7.98 6.58
C LEU A 120 0.84 8.16 7.54
N ASP A 121 1.89 7.38 7.36
CA ASP A 121 3.16 7.55 8.05
C ASP A 121 4.19 8.09 7.05
N PRO A 122 4.76 9.29 7.27
CA PRO A 122 5.74 9.88 6.35
C PRO A 122 6.96 9.01 6.07
N ASP A 123 7.30 8.11 6.98
CA ASP A 123 8.43 7.19 6.83
C ASP A 123 8.09 5.96 5.97
N LEU A 124 6.85 5.83 5.53
CA LEU A 124 6.36 4.72 4.74
C LEU A 124 5.96 5.10 3.31
N LEU A 125 6.24 6.33 2.90
CA LEU A 125 6.03 6.82 1.54
C LEU A 125 7.36 7.20 0.90
N TYR A 126 7.62 6.64 -0.27
CA TYR A 126 8.85 6.89 -1.02
C TYR A 126 8.54 7.23 -2.46
N PHE A 127 9.34 8.14 -3.00
CA PHE A 127 9.31 8.54 -4.40
C PHE A 127 10.70 8.36 -5.01
N ALA A 128 10.74 7.81 -6.20
CA ALA A 128 11.96 7.68 -6.98
C ALA A 128 11.98 8.72 -8.10
N TYR A 129 13.16 9.31 -8.30
CA TYR A 129 13.42 10.29 -9.33
C TYR A 129 14.59 9.83 -10.20
N TYR A 130 14.54 10.19 -11.46
CA TYR A 130 15.64 10.06 -12.41
C TYR A 130 15.86 11.40 -13.11
N LYS A 131 17.07 11.97 -12.99
CA LYS A 131 17.41 13.30 -13.53
C LYS A 131 16.42 14.40 -13.15
N GLY A 132 15.89 14.33 -11.94
CA GLY A 132 14.92 15.29 -11.41
C GLY A 132 13.46 15.00 -11.76
N GLU A 133 13.18 14.07 -12.66
CA GLU A 133 11.82 13.67 -13.03
C GLU A 133 11.31 12.54 -12.12
N PRO A 134 10.05 12.62 -11.64
CA PRO A 134 9.46 11.56 -10.83
C PRO A 134 9.14 10.34 -11.71
N ILE A 135 9.71 9.19 -11.33
CA ILE A 135 9.60 7.94 -12.09
C ILE A 135 8.96 6.79 -11.34
N GLY A 136 8.82 6.89 -10.03
CA GLY A 136 8.21 5.83 -9.25
C GLY A 136 7.78 6.28 -7.87
N PHE A 137 6.79 5.59 -7.33
CA PHE A 137 6.39 5.74 -5.93
C PHE A 137 6.09 4.39 -5.29
N PHE A 138 6.23 4.33 -3.97
CA PHE A 138 5.77 3.23 -3.15
C PHE A 138 5.08 3.79 -1.90
N ILE A 139 3.79 3.55 -1.78
CA ILE A 139 2.96 4.02 -0.68
C ILE A 139 2.58 2.84 0.20
N MET A 140 2.99 2.91 1.45
CA MET A 140 2.65 1.96 2.50
C MET A 140 1.93 2.68 3.63
N ILE A 141 1.16 1.93 4.40
CA ILE A 141 0.57 2.39 5.67
C ILE A 141 0.91 1.40 6.78
N PRO A 142 0.92 1.83 8.05
CA PRO A 142 0.95 0.89 9.16
C PRO A 142 -0.23 -0.07 9.08
N GLU A 143 -0.02 -1.33 9.44
CA GLU A 143 -1.10 -2.32 9.49
C GLU A 143 -2.08 -1.95 10.63
N LEU A 144 -3.27 -1.51 10.25
CA LEU A 144 -4.21 -0.87 11.16
C LEU A 144 -4.95 -1.86 12.08
N ASN A 145 -5.03 -3.15 11.72
CA ASN A 145 -5.64 -4.15 12.59
C ASN A 145 -4.89 -4.28 13.93
N TYR A 146 -3.58 -3.98 13.93
CA TYR A 146 -2.82 -3.88 15.18
C TYR A 146 -3.41 -2.82 16.12
N ILE A 147 -3.88 -1.69 15.58
CA ILE A 147 -4.47 -0.61 16.37
C ILE A 147 -5.94 -0.92 16.68
N VAL A 148 -6.70 -1.35 15.67
CA VAL A 148 -8.15 -1.62 15.77
C VAL A 148 -8.48 -2.63 16.85
N LYS A 149 -7.68 -3.69 16.98
CA LYS A 149 -7.89 -4.70 18.06
C LYS A 149 -7.77 -4.12 19.47
N HIS A 150 -7.02 -3.04 19.68
CA HIS A 150 -6.85 -2.40 20.99
C HIS A 150 -7.92 -1.35 21.31
N VAL A 151 -8.65 -0.88 20.29
CA VAL A 151 -9.79 0.03 20.46
C VAL A 151 -11.14 -0.67 20.38
N ASN A 152 -11.15 -2.00 20.24
CA ASN A 152 -12.35 -2.84 20.14
C ASN A 152 -13.34 -2.36 19.06
N GLY A 153 -12.82 -1.86 17.94
CA GLY A 153 -13.63 -1.34 16.83
C GLY A 153 -14.37 -0.02 17.11
N LYS A 154 -14.22 0.58 18.30
CA LYS A 154 -14.90 1.82 18.69
C LYS A 154 -13.91 2.98 18.73
N ILE A 155 -14.04 3.91 17.79
CA ILE A 155 -13.22 5.12 17.73
C ILE A 155 -14.07 6.29 18.26
N SER A 156 -14.24 6.36 19.58
CA SER A 156 -14.90 7.49 20.25
C SER A 156 -14.33 7.68 21.64
N GLY A 157 -14.28 8.91 22.14
CA GLY A 157 -13.78 9.22 23.49
C GLY A 157 -12.42 8.58 23.78
N LEU A 158 -12.37 7.68 24.77
CA LEU A 158 -11.14 6.94 25.13
C LEU A 158 -10.56 6.09 24.00
N GLY A 159 -11.37 5.67 23.03
CA GLY A 159 -10.90 4.95 21.84
C GLY A 159 -9.97 5.79 20.98
N ILE A 160 -10.22 7.09 20.85
CA ILE A 160 -9.35 8.01 20.12
C ILE A 160 -7.99 8.11 20.80
N LEU A 161 -7.96 8.27 22.11
CA LEU A 161 -6.70 8.35 22.88
C LEU A 161 -5.88 7.04 22.73
N LYS A 162 -6.55 5.89 22.83
CA LYS A 162 -5.92 4.58 22.59
C LYS A 162 -5.40 4.48 21.16
N PHE A 163 -6.18 4.91 20.16
CA PHE A 163 -5.75 4.91 18.76
C PHE A 163 -4.47 5.73 18.57
N LEU A 164 -4.43 6.96 19.09
CA LEU A 164 -3.26 7.82 19.00
C LEU A 164 -2.05 7.22 19.73
N TYR A 165 -2.26 6.62 20.91
CA TYR A 165 -1.20 5.94 21.66
C TYR A 165 -0.57 4.79 20.87
N TYR A 166 -1.40 3.87 20.33
CA TYR A 166 -0.90 2.74 19.54
C TYR A 166 -0.34 3.16 18.19
N ARG A 167 -0.78 4.27 17.65
CA ARG A 167 -0.25 4.82 16.41
C ARG A 167 1.12 5.48 16.59
N HIS A 168 1.31 6.28 17.63
CA HIS A 168 2.50 7.13 17.77
C HIS A 168 3.53 6.59 18.76
N ILE A 169 3.10 5.92 19.82
CA ILE A 169 3.97 5.46 20.90
C ILE A 169 4.25 3.97 20.77
N LYS A 170 3.23 3.14 20.78
CA LYS A 170 3.38 1.67 20.70
C LYS A 170 3.12 1.17 19.29
N ARG A 171 3.95 1.62 18.34
CA ARG A 171 3.76 1.32 16.92
C ARG A 171 3.85 -0.18 16.62
N GLY A 172 2.99 -0.63 15.69
CA GLY A 172 3.11 -1.96 15.08
C GLY A 172 4.38 -2.07 14.23
N ARG A 173 4.84 -3.30 14.01
CA ARG A 173 6.04 -3.58 13.18
C ARG A 173 5.67 -4.12 11.80
N VAL A 174 4.43 -3.92 11.37
CA VAL A 174 3.93 -4.41 10.09
C VAL A 174 3.42 -3.21 9.29
N ALA A 175 3.83 -3.13 8.04
CA ALA A 175 3.32 -2.17 7.07
C ALA A 175 2.59 -2.92 5.95
N LEU A 176 1.55 -2.30 5.42
CA LEU A 176 0.80 -2.77 4.25
C LEU A 176 1.19 -1.91 3.06
N GLY A 177 1.71 -2.54 2.00
CA GLY A 177 1.87 -1.88 0.71
C GLY A 177 0.50 -1.68 0.07
N LEU A 178 0.10 -0.42 -0.12
CA LEU A 178 -1.18 -0.07 -0.73
C LEU A 178 -1.08 -0.03 -2.24
N ILE A 179 -0.11 0.71 -2.72
CA ILE A 179 0.05 0.97 -4.15
C ILE A 179 1.51 1.32 -4.45
N PHE A 180 1.99 0.82 -5.55
CA PHE A 180 3.26 1.25 -6.13
C PHE A 180 3.05 1.50 -7.63
N GLY A 181 3.82 2.43 -8.18
CA GLY A 181 3.78 2.75 -9.61
C GLY A 181 5.18 3.08 -10.11
N VAL A 182 5.44 2.69 -11.35
CA VAL A 182 6.66 3.06 -12.08
C VAL A 182 6.24 3.60 -13.42
N ALA A 183 6.69 4.80 -13.73
CA ALA A 183 6.48 5.41 -15.03
C ALA A 183 7.36 4.70 -16.07
N SER A 184 6.74 4.22 -17.13
CA SER A 184 7.42 3.63 -18.30
C SER A 184 7.81 4.71 -19.30
#